data_8d0787bd0ab091c4d599d70e03d5d45e
#
_entry.id   8d0787bd0ab091c4d599d70e03d5d45e
#
_cell.length_a   1.000
_cell.length_b   1.000
_cell.length_c   1.000
_cell.angle_alpha   90.00
_cell.angle_beta   90.00
_cell.angle_gamma   90.00
#
_symmetry.space_group_name_H-M   'P 1'
#
loop_
_entity.id
_entity.type
_entity.pdbx_description
1 polymer ?
#
loop_
_entity_poly.entity_id
_entity_poly.type
_entity_poly.pdbx_seq_one_letter_code
_entity_poly.pdbx_strand_id
1 'polypeptide(L)'
;GLFPHRTIAENIGTVPSLLKWDSSRIDERVETLLELIGLDPEFADRYPAQISGGQQQRVGVARALAVDPPVMLMDEPFGAIDPINRSRLQNEFLRLQAEIRKTVLFVTHDVDEAIKMGDRIAVMKKGGDLAQYATPTELLMEPADEFVEDFVGADRALKRLALIRVKNLDLWKAPVARAGDHTAPIKVEVEAAEVPYAVLVDDDNRPLGWLSDRDLRSETVPEQPDSLAAPVLDGDMTLRDGLATLLAGGPQYAVVVDGRGRLDGVLSVEIISEFLSSDEASETSIPAVDRVAG
;
A
#
# COMPACT_ATOMS: atom_id res chain seq x y z
N GLY A 1 0.43 27.19 3.12
CA GLY A 1 1.89 27.09 3.01
C GLY A 1 2.61 27.55 4.29
N LEU A 2 3.92 27.39 4.33
CA LEU A 2 4.75 27.90 5.41
C LEU A 2 4.92 29.44 5.28
N PHE A 3 5.25 30.09 6.40
CA PHE A 3 5.61 31.51 6.40
C PHE A 3 7.02 31.66 5.81
N PRO A 4 7.20 32.28 4.62
CA PRO A 4 8.48 32.28 3.91
C PRO A 4 9.58 33.11 4.61
N HIS A 5 9.18 34.04 5.45
CA HIS A 5 10.07 34.95 6.20
C HIS A 5 10.42 34.45 7.61
N ARG A 6 9.96 33.26 7.97
CA ARG A 6 10.23 32.62 9.26
C ARG A 6 11.09 31.37 9.04
N THR A 7 11.93 31.06 10.01
CA THR A 7 12.68 29.82 10.04
C THR A 7 11.74 28.61 10.21
N ILE A 8 12.25 27.40 10.06
CA ILE A 8 11.49 26.17 10.30
C ILE A 8 11.02 26.10 11.76
N ALA A 9 11.92 26.39 12.72
CA ALA A 9 11.57 26.45 14.14
C ALA A 9 10.46 27.47 14.41
N GLU A 10 10.55 28.67 13.87
CA GLU A 10 9.53 29.70 14.01
C GLU A 10 8.20 29.33 13.34
N ASN A 11 8.25 28.59 12.22
CA ASN A 11 7.05 28.06 11.59
C ASN A 11 6.35 27.06 12.51
N ILE A 12 7.07 26.08 13.04
CA ILE A 12 6.56 25.07 13.97
C ILE A 12 6.05 25.73 15.26
N GLY A 13 6.85 26.62 15.84
CA GLY A 13 6.57 27.32 17.08
C GLY A 13 5.48 28.40 16.98
N THR A 14 4.89 28.63 15.79
CA THR A 14 3.92 29.74 15.58
C THR A 14 2.73 29.64 16.52
N VAL A 15 2.05 28.51 16.58
CA VAL A 15 0.85 28.34 17.41
C VAL A 15 1.19 28.29 18.91
N PRO A 16 2.21 27.54 19.37
CA PRO A 16 2.70 27.62 20.74
C PRO A 16 2.99 29.05 21.21
N SER A 17 3.66 29.86 20.36
CA SER A 17 3.97 31.26 20.66
C SER A 17 2.72 32.13 20.82
N LEU A 18 1.71 31.93 19.95
CA LEU A 18 0.41 32.61 20.07
C LEU A 18 -0.32 32.23 21.35
N LEU A 19 -0.17 31.00 21.81
CA LEU A 19 -0.69 30.50 23.07
C LEU A 19 0.15 30.88 24.29
N LYS A 20 1.22 31.69 24.06
CA LYS A 20 2.14 32.19 25.09
C LYS A 20 2.82 31.08 25.92
N TRP A 21 3.23 30.00 25.25
CA TRP A 21 4.09 29.00 25.88
C TRP A 21 5.47 29.61 26.19
N ASP A 22 6.13 29.08 27.21
CA ASP A 22 7.50 29.47 27.53
C ASP A 22 8.45 29.06 26.38
N SER A 23 9.47 29.90 26.13
CA SER A 23 10.43 29.68 25.05
C SER A 23 11.09 28.29 25.12
N SER A 24 11.54 27.89 26.31
CA SER A 24 12.16 26.58 26.51
C SER A 24 11.24 25.40 26.14
N ARG A 25 9.95 25.54 26.45
CA ARG A 25 8.94 24.52 26.07
C ARG A 25 8.70 24.49 24.55
N ILE A 26 8.76 25.67 23.90
CA ILE A 26 8.63 25.76 22.45
C ILE A 26 9.84 25.08 21.78
N ASP A 27 11.06 25.37 22.24
CA ASP A 27 12.30 24.83 21.71
C ASP A 27 12.33 23.29 21.82
N GLU A 28 11.99 22.74 22.99
CA GLU A 28 11.87 21.30 23.24
C GLU A 28 10.82 20.66 22.32
N ARG A 29 9.67 21.35 22.14
CA ARG A 29 8.59 20.85 21.26
C ARG A 29 8.99 20.86 19.80
N VAL A 30 9.73 21.87 19.34
CA VAL A 30 10.27 21.97 17.99
C VAL A 30 11.24 20.83 17.73
N GLU A 31 12.18 20.56 18.64
CA GLU A 31 13.14 19.48 18.52
C GLU A 31 12.44 18.11 18.41
N THR A 32 11.49 17.83 19.32
CA THR A 32 10.67 16.62 19.28
C THR A 32 9.94 16.45 17.95
N LEU A 33 9.38 17.53 17.41
CA LEU A 33 8.63 17.48 16.16
C LEU A 33 9.53 17.36 14.92
N LEU A 34 10.73 17.93 14.93
CA LEU A 34 11.71 17.71 13.87
C LEU A 34 12.14 16.25 13.80
N GLU A 35 12.40 15.63 14.95
CA GLU A 35 12.70 14.21 15.04
C GLU A 35 11.52 13.36 14.50
N LEU A 36 10.29 13.64 14.96
CA LEU A 36 9.08 12.93 14.54
C LEU A 36 8.88 12.94 13.03
N ILE A 37 9.16 14.08 12.36
CA ILE A 37 9.01 14.22 10.91
C ILE A 37 10.27 13.81 10.12
N GLY A 38 11.29 13.25 10.80
CA GLY A 38 12.54 12.76 10.20
C GLY A 38 13.37 13.89 9.56
N LEU A 39 13.51 15.02 10.24
CA LEU A 39 14.40 16.11 9.89
C LEU A 39 15.44 16.32 10.99
N ASP A 40 16.70 16.50 10.59
CA ASP A 40 17.78 16.80 11.54
C ASP A 40 17.54 18.12 12.26
N PRO A 41 17.98 18.27 13.53
CA PRO A 41 17.82 19.50 14.30
C PRO A 41 18.38 20.76 13.60
N GLU A 42 19.44 20.62 12.79
CA GLU A 42 20.03 21.73 12.01
C GLU A 42 19.07 22.35 10.98
N PHE A 43 17.93 21.70 10.67
CA PHE A 43 16.88 22.30 9.83
C PHE A 43 16.11 23.41 10.54
N ALA A 44 16.17 23.48 11.86
CA ALA A 44 15.46 24.47 12.67
C ALA A 44 15.70 25.92 12.20
N ASP A 45 16.96 26.24 11.87
CA ASP A 45 17.40 27.59 11.50
C ASP A 45 17.24 27.88 9.99
N ARG A 46 16.87 26.89 9.18
CA ARG A 46 16.64 27.08 7.73
C ARG A 46 15.31 27.77 7.46
N TYR A 47 15.24 28.43 6.31
CA TYR A 47 14.02 29.02 5.79
C TYR A 47 13.32 28.08 4.81
N PRO A 48 11.99 28.19 4.59
CA PRO A 48 11.27 27.33 3.65
C PRO A 48 11.90 27.24 2.25
N ALA A 49 12.46 28.32 1.73
CA ALA A 49 13.13 28.34 0.43
C ALA A 49 14.41 27.47 0.35
N GLN A 50 14.96 27.06 1.49
CA GLN A 50 16.19 26.28 1.60
C GLN A 50 15.94 24.77 1.73
N ILE A 51 14.70 24.34 1.69
CA ILE A 51 14.28 22.94 1.85
C ILE A 51 13.38 22.51 0.70
N SER A 52 13.33 21.19 0.44
CA SER A 52 12.49 20.63 -0.63
C SER A 52 10.99 20.78 -0.32
N GLY A 53 10.13 20.72 -1.36
CA GLY A 53 8.67 20.79 -1.20
C GLY A 53 8.14 19.72 -0.23
N GLY A 54 8.67 18.49 -0.28
CA GLY A 54 8.31 17.44 0.66
C GLY A 54 8.74 17.72 2.11
N GLN A 55 9.91 18.33 2.30
CA GLN A 55 10.34 18.78 3.62
C GLN A 55 9.45 19.92 4.13
N GLN A 56 9.07 20.87 3.25
CA GLN A 56 8.13 21.96 3.61
C GLN A 56 6.79 21.39 4.08
N GLN A 57 6.30 20.35 3.41
CA GLN A 57 5.04 19.71 3.77
C GLN A 57 5.14 19.03 5.14
N ARG A 58 6.21 18.27 5.39
CA ARG A 58 6.47 17.66 6.71
C ARG A 58 6.53 18.74 7.83
N VAL A 59 7.18 19.85 7.57
CA VAL A 59 7.18 21.00 8.50
C VAL A 59 5.76 21.56 8.70
N GLY A 60 4.94 21.60 7.64
CA GLY A 60 3.53 21.99 7.75
C GLY A 60 2.73 21.06 8.69
N VAL A 61 2.97 19.75 8.62
CA VAL A 61 2.39 18.76 9.53
C VAL A 61 2.90 18.99 10.96
N ALA A 62 4.20 19.17 11.16
CA ALA A 62 4.78 19.46 12.47
C ALA A 62 4.19 20.73 13.10
N ARG A 63 4.02 21.79 12.29
CA ARG A 63 3.34 23.02 12.74
C ARG A 63 1.91 22.76 13.19
N ALA A 64 1.16 21.94 12.48
CA ALA A 64 -0.21 21.56 12.86
C ALA A 64 -0.22 20.73 14.16
N LEU A 65 0.79 19.90 14.40
CA LEU A 65 0.93 19.07 15.59
C LEU A 65 1.52 19.82 16.80
N ALA A 66 2.01 21.04 16.63
CA ALA A 66 2.79 21.73 17.65
C ALA A 66 2.08 21.84 19.02
N VAL A 67 0.76 22.03 19.01
CA VAL A 67 -0.07 22.12 20.21
C VAL A 67 -0.83 20.84 20.54
N ASP A 68 -0.47 19.74 19.90
CA ASP A 68 -1.08 18.43 20.06
C ASP A 68 -2.62 18.42 19.93
N PRO A 69 -3.18 18.94 18.82
CA PRO A 69 -4.62 19.04 18.66
C PRO A 69 -5.28 17.65 18.59
N PRO A 70 -6.54 17.51 19.05
CA PRO A 70 -7.29 16.25 18.90
C PRO A 70 -7.67 15.96 17.46
N VAL A 71 -7.84 16.99 16.62
CA VAL A 71 -8.23 16.90 15.21
C VAL A 71 -7.34 17.78 14.36
N MET A 72 -6.86 17.24 13.24
CA MET A 72 -6.10 17.97 12.23
C MET A 72 -6.97 18.20 10.99
N LEU A 73 -6.91 19.40 10.42
CA LEU A 73 -7.59 19.76 9.18
C LEU A 73 -6.54 19.94 8.07
N MET A 74 -6.73 19.26 6.97
CA MET A 74 -5.84 19.34 5.80
C MET A 74 -6.66 19.61 4.54
N ASP A 75 -6.30 20.66 3.83
CA ASP A 75 -6.93 21.08 2.59
C ASP A 75 -5.94 20.89 1.44
N GLU A 76 -6.22 19.94 0.55
CA GLU A 76 -5.41 19.55 -0.62
C GLU A 76 -3.89 19.47 -0.34
N PRO A 77 -3.43 18.75 0.69
CA PRO A 77 -2.03 18.80 1.12
C PRO A 77 -1.04 18.26 0.07
N PHE A 78 -1.49 17.48 -0.92
CA PHE A 78 -0.64 16.91 -1.97
C PHE A 78 -0.89 17.49 -3.36
N GLY A 79 -1.84 18.42 -3.52
CA GLY A 79 -2.29 18.93 -4.81
C GLY A 79 -1.18 19.60 -5.67
N ALA A 80 -0.20 20.24 -5.04
CA ALA A 80 0.88 20.94 -5.74
C ALA A 80 2.17 20.10 -5.95
N ILE A 81 2.10 18.76 -5.72
CA ILE A 81 3.27 17.89 -5.75
C ILE A 81 3.23 17.01 -7.01
N ASP A 82 4.39 16.81 -7.64
CA ASP A 82 4.51 15.90 -8.78
C ASP A 82 4.16 14.44 -8.40
N PRO A 83 3.67 13.61 -9.32
CA PRO A 83 3.11 12.29 -9.02
C PRO A 83 4.07 11.33 -8.29
N ILE A 84 5.38 11.38 -8.63
CA ILE A 84 6.38 10.47 -8.03
C ILE A 84 6.62 10.82 -6.56
N ASN A 85 6.85 12.08 -6.28
CA ASN A 85 7.06 12.57 -4.93
C ASN A 85 5.77 12.51 -4.10
N ARG A 86 4.60 12.72 -4.72
CA ARG A 86 3.29 12.63 -4.08
C ARG A 86 3.07 11.26 -3.45
N SER A 87 3.25 10.17 -4.19
CA SER A 87 3.07 8.80 -3.67
C SER A 87 3.99 8.50 -2.48
N ARG A 88 5.25 8.95 -2.54
CA ARG A 88 6.21 8.79 -1.44
C ARG A 88 5.75 9.55 -0.19
N LEU A 89 5.34 10.81 -0.35
CA LEU A 89 4.89 11.64 0.76
C LEU A 89 3.60 11.14 1.41
N GLN A 90 2.67 10.62 0.62
CA GLN A 90 1.47 9.96 1.14
C GLN A 90 1.85 8.76 2.01
N ASN A 91 2.78 7.91 1.56
CA ASN A 91 3.26 6.76 2.35
C ASN A 91 3.97 7.21 3.65
N GLU A 92 4.81 8.25 3.57
CA GLU A 92 5.45 8.84 4.77
C GLU A 92 4.39 9.39 5.74
N PHE A 93 3.36 10.07 5.23
CA PHE A 93 2.26 10.57 6.05
C PHE A 93 1.46 9.45 6.72
N LEU A 94 1.14 8.36 6.01
CA LEU A 94 0.44 7.22 6.57
C LEU A 94 1.24 6.56 7.71
N ARG A 95 2.57 6.45 7.55
CA ARG A 95 3.45 5.95 8.63
C ARG A 95 3.40 6.87 9.85
N LEU A 96 3.55 8.18 9.63
CA LEU A 96 3.47 9.16 10.70
C LEU A 96 2.11 9.12 11.39
N GLN A 97 1.00 9.01 10.63
CA GLN A 97 -0.35 8.90 11.17
C GLN A 97 -0.53 7.65 12.05
N ALA A 98 0.06 6.52 11.67
CA ALA A 98 0.04 5.29 12.48
C ALA A 98 0.72 5.47 13.85
N GLU A 99 1.77 6.31 13.92
CA GLU A 99 2.47 6.64 15.16
C GLU A 99 1.69 7.61 16.03
N ILE A 100 1.23 8.72 15.45
CA ILE A 100 0.58 9.82 16.19
C ILE A 100 -0.89 9.55 16.52
N ARG A 101 -1.58 8.68 15.77
CA ARG A 101 -2.98 8.26 15.96
C ARG A 101 -3.96 9.42 16.16
N LYS A 102 -3.82 10.48 15.37
CA LYS A 102 -4.72 11.65 15.43
C LYS A 102 -5.88 11.50 14.44
N THR A 103 -7.01 12.08 14.79
CA THR A 103 -8.10 12.25 13.83
C THR A 103 -7.71 13.31 12.81
N VAL A 104 -7.77 12.95 11.51
CA VAL A 104 -7.46 13.86 10.42
C VAL A 104 -8.69 14.01 9.54
N LEU A 105 -9.14 15.24 9.34
CA LEU A 105 -10.09 15.60 8.30
C LEU A 105 -9.30 16.12 7.10
N PHE A 106 -9.33 15.36 6.03
CA PHE A 106 -8.54 15.56 4.84
C PHE A 106 -9.45 15.88 3.65
N VAL A 107 -9.22 17.00 2.99
CA VAL A 107 -9.96 17.42 1.80
C VAL A 107 -9.09 17.22 0.57
N THR A 108 -9.62 16.53 -0.43
CA THR A 108 -8.98 16.34 -1.73
C THR A 108 -10.01 16.27 -2.84
N HIS A 109 -9.62 16.62 -4.05
CA HIS A 109 -10.39 16.37 -5.28
C HIS A 109 -9.93 15.08 -6.00
N ASP A 110 -8.92 14.39 -5.48
CA ASP A 110 -8.35 13.18 -6.04
C ASP A 110 -8.93 11.95 -5.32
N VAL A 111 -9.73 11.17 -6.05
CA VAL A 111 -10.40 9.95 -5.54
C VAL A 111 -9.37 8.90 -5.10
N ASP A 112 -8.26 8.76 -5.82
CA ASP A 112 -7.21 7.79 -5.48
C ASP A 112 -6.52 8.16 -4.17
N GLU A 113 -6.35 9.45 -3.90
CA GLU A 113 -5.88 9.91 -2.60
C GLU A 113 -6.87 9.57 -1.48
N ALA A 114 -8.16 9.84 -1.70
CA ALA A 114 -9.19 9.53 -0.71
C ALA A 114 -9.25 8.03 -0.40
N ILE A 115 -9.20 7.18 -1.42
CA ILE A 115 -9.19 5.72 -1.29
C ILE A 115 -7.95 5.23 -0.54
N LYS A 116 -6.77 5.78 -0.87
CA LYS A 116 -5.50 5.38 -0.27
C LYS A 116 -5.37 5.78 1.20
N MET A 117 -5.86 6.97 1.54
CA MET A 117 -5.58 7.61 2.82
C MET A 117 -6.73 7.62 3.81
N GLY A 118 -7.97 7.58 3.32
CA GLY A 118 -9.16 7.70 4.15
C GLY A 118 -9.57 6.36 4.81
N ASP A 119 -9.90 6.36 6.10
CA ASP A 119 -10.64 5.27 6.72
C ASP A 119 -12.12 5.34 6.34
N ARG A 120 -12.62 6.57 6.18
CA ARG A 120 -13.95 6.87 5.65
C ARG A 120 -13.88 8.04 4.69
N ILE A 121 -14.74 8.01 3.67
CA ILE A 121 -14.79 9.00 2.59
C ILE A 121 -16.18 9.63 2.56
N ALA A 122 -16.21 10.96 2.57
CA ALA A 122 -17.42 11.74 2.33
C ALA A 122 -17.35 12.33 0.92
N VAL A 123 -18.17 11.81 0.00
CA VAL A 123 -18.30 12.35 -1.36
C VAL A 123 -19.32 13.49 -1.34
N MET A 124 -18.86 14.68 -1.74
CA MET A 124 -19.67 15.91 -1.70
C MET A 124 -20.05 16.34 -3.12
N LYS A 125 -21.34 16.65 -3.32
CA LYS A 125 -21.83 17.30 -4.55
C LYS A 125 -21.58 18.80 -4.51
N LYS A 126 -21.69 19.44 -5.69
CA LYS A 126 -21.65 20.91 -5.78
C LYS A 126 -22.74 21.53 -4.91
N GLY A 127 -22.35 22.46 -4.06
CA GLY A 127 -23.27 23.09 -3.09
C GLY A 127 -23.12 22.54 -1.68
N GLY A 128 -22.32 21.49 -1.46
CA GLY A 128 -22.04 20.94 -0.15
C GLY A 128 -22.98 19.80 0.28
N ASP A 129 -23.80 19.29 -0.64
CA ASP A 129 -24.67 18.15 -0.37
C ASP A 129 -23.82 16.85 -0.27
N LEU A 130 -24.01 16.10 0.80
CA LEU A 130 -23.35 14.80 1.01
C LEU A 130 -24.02 13.74 0.11
N ALA A 131 -23.26 13.22 -0.86
CA ALA A 131 -23.74 12.15 -1.75
C ALA A 131 -23.60 10.78 -1.10
N GLN A 132 -22.44 10.49 -0.50
CA GLN A 132 -22.17 9.23 0.19
C GLN A 132 -21.14 9.43 1.29
N TYR A 133 -21.28 8.67 2.40
CA TYR A 133 -20.30 8.56 3.47
C TYR A 133 -20.03 7.09 3.76
N ALA A 134 -18.88 6.60 3.34
CA ALA A 134 -18.59 5.17 3.29
C ALA A 134 -17.10 4.89 3.55
N THR A 135 -16.74 3.64 3.80
CA THR A 135 -15.35 3.18 3.69
C THR A 135 -14.91 3.16 2.23
N PRO A 136 -13.58 3.16 1.93
CA PRO A 136 -13.11 2.99 0.56
C PRO A 136 -13.70 1.76 -0.14
N THR A 137 -13.81 0.64 0.57
CA THR A 137 -14.38 -0.59 0.03
C THR A 137 -15.85 -0.41 -0.32
N GLU A 138 -16.68 0.06 0.63
CA GLU A 138 -18.11 0.31 0.39
C GLU A 138 -18.32 1.30 -0.76
N LEU A 139 -17.51 2.37 -0.85
CA LEU A 139 -17.59 3.35 -1.92
C LEU A 139 -17.33 2.74 -3.31
N LEU A 140 -16.36 1.81 -3.38
CA LEU A 140 -16.01 1.13 -4.63
C LEU A 140 -16.97 0.00 -4.99
N MET A 141 -17.62 -0.63 -4.01
CA MET A 141 -18.53 -1.76 -4.22
C MET A 141 -19.95 -1.28 -4.51
N GLU A 142 -20.43 -0.33 -3.73
CA GLU A 142 -21.82 0.11 -3.67
C GLU A 142 -21.92 1.64 -3.78
N PRO A 143 -21.64 2.24 -4.94
CA PRO A 143 -21.88 3.66 -5.15
C PRO A 143 -23.35 3.99 -4.96
N ALA A 144 -23.65 5.02 -4.17
CA ALA A 144 -25.02 5.38 -3.77
C ALA A 144 -25.90 5.86 -4.96
N ASP A 145 -25.29 6.44 -5.97
CA ASP A 145 -25.97 6.92 -7.19
C ASP A 145 -24.97 7.03 -8.36
N GLU A 146 -25.50 7.32 -9.56
CA GLU A 146 -24.73 7.49 -10.80
C GLU A 146 -23.65 8.59 -10.68
N PHE A 147 -23.91 9.65 -9.90
CA PHE A 147 -22.90 10.68 -9.66
C PHE A 147 -21.68 10.13 -8.90
N VAL A 148 -21.90 9.31 -7.90
CA VAL A 148 -20.80 8.69 -7.13
C VAL A 148 -20.07 7.67 -8.00
N GLU A 149 -20.79 6.89 -8.80
CA GLU A 149 -20.23 5.92 -9.74
C GLU A 149 -19.31 6.60 -10.76
N ASP A 150 -19.78 7.68 -11.39
CA ASP A 150 -19.00 8.48 -12.33
C ASP A 150 -17.79 9.14 -11.64
N PHE A 151 -17.98 9.63 -10.41
CA PHE A 151 -16.93 10.29 -9.64
C PHE A 151 -15.79 9.33 -9.26
N VAL A 152 -16.10 8.09 -8.90
CA VAL A 152 -15.12 7.04 -8.62
C VAL A 152 -14.39 6.60 -9.89
N GLY A 153 -15.08 6.60 -11.03
CA GLY A 153 -14.53 6.35 -12.36
C GLY A 153 -14.66 4.91 -12.84
N ALA A 154 -14.50 4.74 -14.15
CA ALA A 154 -14.65 3.45 -14.83
C ALA A 154 -13.58 2.41 -14.45
N ASP A 155 -12.46 2.85 -13.86
CA ASP A 155 -11.38 1.99 -13.37
C ASP A 155 -11.59 1.48 -11.92
N ARG A 156 -12.82 1.60 -11.42
CA ARG A 156 -13.25 1.17 -10.08
C ARG A 156 -12.78 -0.24 -9.72
N ALA A 157 -12.90 -1.19 -10.65
CA ALA A 157 -12.43 -2.55 -10.45
C ALA A 157 -10.91 -2.63 -10.17
N LEU A 158 -10.12 -1.85 -10.92
CA LEU A 158 -8.66 -1.79 -10.69
C LEU A 158 -8.30 -1.08 -9.39
N LYS A 159 -9.08 -0.08 -8.97
CA LYS A 159 -8.89 0.59 -7.68
C LYS A 159 -9.16 -0.36 -6.51
N ARG A 160 -10.13 -1.27 -6.64
CA ARG A 160 -10.40 -2.33 -5.65
C ARG A 160 -9.18 -3.23 -5.44
N LEU A 161 -8.46 -3.58 -6.50
CA LEU A 161 -7.24 -4.38 -6.37
C LEU A 161 -6.17 -3.73 -5.48
N ALA A 162 -6.16 -2.41 -5.34
CA ALA A 162 -5.24 -1.69 -4.45
C ALA A 162 -5.60 -1.82 -2.96
N LEU A 163 -6.82 -2.22 -2.63
CA LEU A 163 -7.28 -2.41 -1.24
C LEU A 163 -7.09 -3.84 -0.74
N ILE A 164 -6.89 -4.79 -1.64
CA ILE A 164 -6.86 -6.22 -1.32
C ILE A 164 -5.42 -6.71 -1.33
N ARG A 165 -5.08 -7.55 -0.34
CA ARG A 165 -3.76 -8.18 -0.26
C ARG A 165 -3.79 -9.54 -0.95
N VAL A 166 -2.67 -9.93 -1.57
CA VAL A 166 -2.52 -11.22 -2.24
C VAL A 166 -2.88 -12.39 -1.32
N LYS A 167 -2.46 -12.35 -0.05
CA LYS A 167 -2.77 -13.38 0.97
C LYS A 167 -4.26 -13.54 1.29
N ASN A 168 -5.11 -12.59 0.89
CA ASN A 168 -6.56 -12.64 1.14
C ASN A 168 -7.31 -13.43 0.07
N LEU A 169 -6.63 -13.87 -1.01
CA LEU A 169 -7.22 -14.71 -2.04
C LEU A 169 -6.99 -16.21 -1.75
N ASP A 170 -7.85 -17.02 -2.32
CA ASP A 170 -7.65 -18.47 -2.37
C ASP A 170 -6.61 -18.77 -3.47
N LEU A 171 -5.34 -18.87 -3.06
CA LEU A 171 -4.22 -19.10 -3.96
C LEU A 171 -4.21 -20.55 -4.43
N TRP A 172 -3.89 -20.78 -5.70
CA TRP A 172 -3.70 -22.12 -6.21
C TRP A 172 -2.53 -22.82 -5.52
N LYS A 173 -2.67 -24.13 -5.30
CA LYS A 173 -1.61 -24.96 -4.74
C LYS A 173 -0.81 -25.58 -5.88
N ALA A 174 0.47 -25.25 -5.95
CA ALA A 174 1.38 -25.90 -6.88
C ALA A 174 2.01 -27.14 -6.22
N PRO A 175 2.29 -28.19 -7.00
CA PRO A 175 3.14 -29.29 -6.57
C PRO A 175 4.49 -28.79 -6.10
N VAL A 176 5.02 -29.37 -5.04
CA VAL A 176 6.28 -28.97 -4.41
C VAL A 176 7.29 -30.10 -4.57
N ALA A 177 8.53 -29.75 -4.92
CA ALA A 177 9.63 -30.69 -5.05
C ALA A 177 10.90 -30.17 -4.39
N ARG A 178 11.75 -31.09 -3.94
CA ARG A 178 13.10 -30.81 -3.44
C ARG A 178 14.14 -31.40 -4.34
N ALA A 179 15.32 -30.84 -4.31
CA ALA A 179 16.47 -31.41 -5.05
C ALA A 179 16.70 -32.87 -4.66
N GLY A 180 16.86 -33.72 -5.67
CA GLY A 180 17.04 -35.16 -5.48
C GLY A 180 15.76 -36.01 -5.37
N ASP A 181 14.57 -35.39 -5.26
CA ASP A 181 13.30 -36.12 -5.29
C ASP A 181 13.10 -36.83 -6.63
N HIS A 182 12.39 -37.98 -6.62
CA HIS A 182 12.02 -38.65 -7.86
C HIS A 182 10.97 -37.84 -8.63
N THR A 183 11.21 -37.63 -9.93
CA THR A 183 10.33 -36.79 -10.76
C THR A 183 9.00 -37.43 -11.13
N ALA A 184 8.92 -38.78 -11.14
CA ALA A 184 7.71 -39.48 -11.58
C ALA A 184 6.44 -39.16 -10.75
N PRO A 185 6.47 -39.11 -9.40
CA PRO A 185 5.32 -38.68 -8.60
C PRO A 185 4.94 -37.22 -8.88
N ILE A 186 5.95 -36.33 -8.98
CA ILE A 186 5.76 -34.90 -9.18
C ILE A 186 5.06 -34.61 -10.51
N LYS A 187 5.36 -35.36 -11.57
CA LYS A 187 4.66 -35.24 -12.86
C LYS A 187 3.16 -35.53 -12.73
N VAL A 188 2.81 -36.56 -11.99
CA VAL A 188 1.41 -36.92 -11.78
C VAL A 188 0.70 -35.80 -11.02
N GLU A 189 1.36 -35.21 -10.03
CA GLU A 189 0.81 -34.08 -9.29
C GLU A 189 0.66 -32.82 -10.18
N VAL A 190 1.62 -32.52 -11.04
CA VAL A 190 1.56 -31.41 -12.01
C VAL A 190 0.43 -31.61 -13.03
N GLU A 191 0.23 -32.83 -13.53
CA GLU A 191 -0.87 -33.14 -14.46
C GLU A 191 -2.25 -32.99 -13.81
N ALA A 192 -2.33 -33.14 -12.50
CA ALA A 192 -3.57 -33.01 -11.73
C ALA A 192 -3.80 -31.61 -11.14
N ALA A 193 -2.78 -30.73 -11.19
CA ALA A 193 -2.82 -29.42 -10.60
C ALA A 193 -3.34 -28.35 -11.58
N GLU A 194 -3.82 -27.23 -11.04
CA GLU A 194 -4.23 -26.03 -11.79
C GLU A 194 -3.03 -25.26 -12.35
N VAL A 195 -1.85 -25.50 -11.80
CA VAL A 195 -0.58 -24.85 -12.21
C VAL A 195 0.27 -25.85 -13.02
N PRO A 196 0.69 -25.53 -14.26
CA PRO A 196 1.42 -26.46 -15.13
C PRO A 196 2.90 -26.59 -14.77
N TYR A 197 3.29 -26.26 -13.55
CA TYR A 197 4.66 -26.31 -13.04
C TYR A 197 4.69 -26.79 -11.61
N ALA A 198 5.80 -27.44 -11.20
CA ALA A 198 6.11 -27.64 -9.80
C ALA A 198 7.04 -26.53 -9.28
N VAL A 199 6.99 -26.26 -7.99
CA VAL A 199 7.88 -25.30 -7.32
C VAL A 199 9.01 -26.08 -6.65
N LEU A 200 10.27 -25.78 -7.04
CA LEU A 200 11.43 -26.24 -6.29
C LEU A 200 11.55 -25.42 -5.01
N VAL A 201 11.66 -26.10 -3.87
CA VAL A 201 11.82 -25.45 -2.57
C VAL A 201 13.04 -26.00 -1.83
N ASP A 202 13.57 -25.20 -0.89
CA ASP A 202 14.58 -25.64 0.07
C ASP A 202 13.95 -26.40 1.25
N ASP A 203 14.79 -26.80 2.22
CA ASP A 203 14.36 -27.53 3.44
C ASP A 203 13.42 -26.71 4.33
N ASP A 204 13.49 -25.38 4.26
CA ASP A 204 12.63 -24.44 4.98
C ASP A 204 11.32 -24.11 4.23
N ASN A 205 11.05 -24.78 3.11
CA ASN A 205 9.92 -24.53 2.19
C ASN A 205 9.95 -23.16 1.52
N ARG A 206 11.16 -22.61 1.27
CA ARG A 206 11.31 -21.38 0.52
C ARG A 206 11.45 -21.68 -0.96
N PRO A 207 10.77 -20.94 -1.85
CA PRO A 207 10.82 -21.21 -3.29
C PRO A 207 12.19 -20.84 -3.86
N LEU A 208 12.76 -21.77 -4.63
CA LEU A 208 14.02 -21.62 -5.38
C LEU A 208 13.79 -21.37 -6.87
N GLY A 209 12.65 -21.79 -7.42
CA GLY A 209 12.26 -21.59 -8.81
C GLY A 209 11.20 -22.55 -9.29
N TRP A 210 10.81 -22.41 -10.55
CA TRP A 210 9.87 -23.31 -11.21
C TRP A 210 10.60 -24.49 -11.83
N LEU A 211 10.00 -25.68 -11.73
CA LEU A 211 10.42 -26.87 -12.47
C LEU A 211 9.56 -27.02 -13.72
N SER A 212 10.19 -26.91 -14.87
CA SER A 212 9.56 -27.11 -16.17
C SER A 212 9.45 -28.60 -16.53
N ASP A 213 8.69 -28.93 -17.59
CA ASP A 213 8.66 -30.29 -18.18
C ASP A 213 10.05 -30.81 -18.52
N ARG A 214 10.99 -29.92 -18.85
CA ARG A 214 12.37 -30.28 -19.16
C ARG A 214 13.12 -30.74 -17.92
N ASP A 215 12.99 -30.00 -16.81
CA ASP A 215 13.61 -30.37 -15.54
C ASP A 215 13.07 -31.72 -15.02
N LEU A 216 11.77 -31.94 -15.23
CA LEU A 216 11.10 -33.18 -14.83
C LEU A 216 11.39 -34.37 -15.73
N ARG A 217 12.12 -34.26 -16.87
CA ARG A 217 12.51 -35.40 -17.74
C ARG A 217 13.60 -36.26 -17.11
N SER A 218 14.39 -35.73 -16.22
CA SER A 218 15.40 -36.46 -15.48
C SER A 218 14.75 -37.43 -14.50
N GLU A 219 15.49 -38.40 -13.99
CA GLU A 219 15.00 -39.34 -12.96
C GLU A 219 14.81 -38.66 -11.61
N THR A 220 15.63 -37.65 -11.31
CA THR A 220 15.59 -36.86 -10.09
C THR A 220 15.55 -35.37 -10.38
N VAL A 221 14.97 -34.62 -9.44
CA VAL A 221 14.87 -33.15 -9.47
C VAL A 221 16.26 -32.54 -9.37
N PRO A 222 16.63 -31.60 -10.26
CA PRO A 222 17.94 -30.93 -10.22
C PRO A 222 18.07 -29.99 -9.02
N GLU A 223 19.30 -29.71 -8.59
CA GLU A 223 19.58 -28.72 -7.52
C GLU A 223 19.23 -27.29 -7.97
N GLN A 224 19.30 -26.99 -9.25
CA GLN A 224 18.96 -25.71 -9.83
C GLN A 224 18.05 -25.94 -11.04
N PRO A 225 16.88 -25.30 -11.12
CA PRO A 225 16.00 -25.43 -12.26
C PRO A 225 16.59 -24.73 -13.49
N ASP A 226 16.37 -25.31 -14.68
CA ASP A 226 16.78 -24.74 -15.96
C ASP A 226 15.93 -23.52 -16.37
N SER A 227 14.78 -23.32 -15.74
CA SER A 227 13.84 -22.27 -16.09
C SER A 227 14.04 -21.00 -15.29
N LEU A 228 13.54 -19.91 -15.87
CA LEU A 228 13.55 -18.56 -15.30
C LEU A 228 13.03 -18.55 -13.85
N ALA A 229 13.69 -17.74 -13.02
CA ALA A 229 13.19 -17.45 -11.70
C ALA A 229 11.72 -17.00 -11.78
N ALA A 230 10.84 -17.70 -11.08
CA ALA A 230 9.45 -17.26 -10.92
C ALA A 230 9.44 -15.89 -10.25
N PRO A 231 8.58 -14.96 -10.65
CA PRO A 231 8.32 -13.80 -9.83
C PRO A 231 7.87 -14.27 -8.45
N VAL A 232 8.54 -13.77 -7.40
CA VAL A 232 8.17 -14.05 -6.01
C VAL A 232 7.45 -12.83 -5.48
N LEU A 233 6.23 -13.01 -5.00
CA LEU A 233 5.37 -11.98 -4.43
C LEU A 233 5.28 -12.18 -2.92
N ASP A 234 5.34 -11.08 -2.17
CA ASP A 234 4.98 -11.08 -0.77
C ASP A 234 3.45 -11.12 -0.64
N GLY A 235 2.92 -12.01 0.20
CA GLY A 235 1.49 -12.11 0.47
C GLY A 235 0.87 -10.81 0.99
N ASP A 236 1.64 -9.93 1.60
CA ASP A 236 1.20 -8.61 2.05
C ASP A 236 1.15 -7.54 0.94
N MET A 237 1.64 -7.85 -0.26
CA MET A 237 1.53 -7.00 -1.44
C MET A 237 0.06 -6.81 -1.86
N THR A 238 -0.27 -5.64 -2.46
CA THR A 238 -1.62 -5.43 -3.03
C THR A 238 -1.84 -6.27 -4.28
N LEU A 239 -3.07 -6.66 -4.57
CA LEU A 239 -3.40 -7.37 -5.81
C LEU A 239 -3.07 -6.54 -7.05
N ARG A 240 -3.16 -5.22 -6.97
CA ARG A 240 -2.76 -4.32 -8.06
C ARG A 240 -1.28 -4.47 -8.38
N ASP A 241 -0.42 -4.49 -7.36
CA ASP A 241 1.03 -4.63 -7.54
C ASP A 241 1.39 -6.06 -8.00
N GLY A 242 0.68 -7.07 -7.48
CA GLY A 242 0.78 -8.46 -7.92
C GLY A 242 0.44 -8.61 -9.40
N LEU A 243 -0.69 -8.03 -9.86
CA LEU A 243 -1.08 -8.02 -11.26
C LEU A 243 -0.04 -7.31 -12.14
N ALA A 244 0.46 -6.16 -11.71
CA ALA A 244 1.50 -5.44 -12.44
C ALA A 244 2.77 -6.28 -12.60
N THR A 245 3.17 -7.03 -11.57
CA THR A 245 4.33 -7.94 -11.62
C THR A 245 4.09 -9.11 -12.58
N LEU A 246 2.90 -9.72 -12.56
CA LEU A 246 2.53 -10.78 -13.50
C LEU A 246 2.57 -10.30 -14.96
N LEU A 247 2.05 -9.11 -15.25
CA LEU A 247 2.03 -8.54 -16.58
C LEU A 247 3.43 -8.12 -17.09
N ALA A 248 4.32 -7.68 -16.19
CA ALA A 248 5.68 -7.27 -16.55
C ALA A 248 6.64 -8.46 -16.76
N GLY A 249 6.41 -9.58 -16.06
CA GLY A 249 7.35 -10.70 -16.01
C GLY A 249 7.19 -11.77 -17.13
N GLY A 250 6.13 -11.71 -17.92
CA GLY A 250 5.82 -12.69 -18.97
C GLY A 250 5.20 -14.01 -18.51
N PRO A 251 5.56 -14.65 -17.38
CA PRO A 251 4.80 -15.79 -16.89
C PRO A 251 3.46 -15.34 -16.32
N GLN A 252 2.40 -16.11 -16.63
CA GLN A 252 1.05 -15.84 -16.09
C GLN A 252 0.90 -16.23 -14.61
N TYR A 253 1.97 -16.72 -13.98
CA TYR A 253 2.00 -17.27 -12.63
C TYR A 253 3.13 -16.65 -11.83
N ALA A 254 2.86 -16.37 -10.55
CA ALA A 254 3.85 -15.90 -9.59
C ALA A 254 3.73 -16.71 -8.29
N VAL A 255 4.88 -17.05 -7.73
CA VAL A 255 4.96 -17.71 -6.43
C VAL A 255 4.68 -16.69 -5.33
N VAL A 256 3.80 -17.02 -4.39
CA VAL A 256 3.49 -16.18 -3.22
C VAL A 256 4.17 -16.76 -1.99
N VAL A 257 4.79 -15.90 -1.21
CA VAL A 257 5.45 -16.27 0.05
C VAL A 257 4.80 -15.59 1.25
N ASP A 258 4.87 -16.29 2.39
CA ASP A 258 4.47 -15.73 3.69
C ASP A 258 5.53 -14.75 4.22
N GLY A 259 5.23 -14.06 5.34
CA GLY A 259 6.17 -13.13 6.00
C GLY A 259 7.48 -13.75 6.51
N ARG A 260 7.67 -15.09 6.35
CA ARG A 260 8.90 -15.82 6.64
C ARG A 260 9.63 -16.27 5.36
N GLY A 261 9.10 -15.88 4.20
CA GLY A 261 9.63 -16.27 2.90
C GLY A 261 9.31 -17.70 2.46
N ARG A 262 8.36 -18.39 3.11
CA ARG A 262 7.94 -19.75 2.77
C ARG A 262 6.82 -19.72 1.74
N LEU A 263 6.80 -20.72 0.87
CA LEU A 263 5.75 -20.89 -0.14
C LEU A 263 4.36 -20.96 0.52
N ASP A 264 3.49 -20.06 0.11
CA ASP A 264 2.08 -20.00 0.53
C ASP A 264 1.14 -20.49 -0.58
N GLY A 265 1.45 -20.15 -1.85
CA GLY A 265 0.69 -20.59 -3.02
C GLY A 265 1.19 -19.94 -4.29
N VAL A 266 0.32 -19.94 -5.29
CA VAL A 266 0.56 -19.35 -6.62
C VAL A 266 -0.57 -18.40 -6.96
N LEU A 267 -0.22 -17.18 -7.35
CA LEU A 267 -1.12 -16.20 -7.93
C LEU A 267 -1.08 -16.29 -9.45
N SER A 268 -2.26 -16.29 -10.09
CA SER A 268 -2.40 -16.20 -11.54
C SER A 268 -3.28 -15.02 -11.93
N VAL A 269 -3.22 -14.64 -13.23
CA VAL A 269 -4.14 -13.64 -13.80
C VAL A 269 -5.58 -14.13 -13.73
N GLU A 270 -5.80 -15.45 -13.83
CA GLU A 270 -7.14 -16.08 -13.75
C GLU A 270 -7.75 -15.89 -12.37
N ILE A 271 -7.01 -16.16 -11.28
CA ILE A 271 -7.50 -15.91 -9.91
C ILE A 271 -7.94 -14.46 -9.75
N ILE A 272 -7.15 -13.51 -10.27
CA ILE A 272 -7.49 -12.08 -10.20
C ILE A 272 -8.74 -11.78 -11.03
N SER A 273 -8.87 -12.38 -12.21
CA SER A 273 -10.02 -12.22 -13.08
C SER A 273 -11.30 -12.80 -12.47
N GLU A 274 -11.22 -13.99 -11.88
CA GLU A 274 -12.31 -14.64 -11.15
C GLU A 274 -12.73 -13.79 -9.95
N PHE A 275 -11.78 -13.28 -9.19
CA PHE A 275 -12.05 -12.37 -8.08
C PHE A 275 -12.80 -11.11 -8.54
N LEU A 276 -12.41 -10.49 -9.65
CA LEU A 276 -13.10 -9.33 -10.21
C LEU A 276 -14.49 -9.67 -10.72
N SER A 277 -14.71 -10.88 -11.23
CA SER A 277 -15.97 -11.33 -11.80
C SER A 277 -16.95 -11.89 -10.76
N SER A 278 -16.46 -12.53 -9.70
CA SER A 278 -17.28 -13.16 -8.65
C SER A 278 -18.00 -12.14 -7.78
N ASP A 279 -17.54 -10.92 -7.76
CA ASP A 279 -18.09 -9.83 -6.96
C ASP A 279 -19.32 -9.14 -7.59
N GLU A 280 -19.66 -9.47 -8.83
CA GLU A 280 -20.98 -9.12 -9.39
C GLU A 280 -22.09 -10.02 -8.82
N ALA A 281 -21.74 -11.08 -8.08
CA ALA A 281 -22.69 -12.15 -7.72
C ALA A 281 -22.82 -12.49 -6.21
N SER A 282 -22.05 -11.92 -5.29
CA SER A 282 -22.16 -12.37 -3.87
C SER A 282 -21.67 -11.37 -2.84
N GLU A 283 -22.55 -11.07 -1.89
CA GLU A 283 -22.28 -10.53 -0.55
C GLU A 283 -21.27 -11.41 0.22
N THR A 284 -19.99 -11.28 -0.06
CA THR A 284 -18.97 -11.90 0.78
C THR A 284 -18.30 -10.83 1.62
N SER A 285 -18.53 -10.90 2.94
CA SER A 285 -17.88 -10.08 3.97
C SER A 285 -16.37 -10.05 3.72
N ILE A 286 -15.86 -8.98 3.19
CA ILE A 286 -14.42 -8.70 3.19
C ILE A 286 -14.08 -8.41 4.66
N PRO A 287 -13.22 -9.20 5.31
CA PRO A 287 -12.80 -8.91 6.67
C PRO A 287 -12.21 -7.50 6.71
N ALA A 288 -12.49 -6.78 7.79
CA ALA A 288 -11.98 -5.43 8.02
C ALA A 288 -10.48 -5.41 7.67
N VAL A 289 -10.12 -4.57 6.69
CA VAL A 289 -8.76 -4.49 6.17
C VAL A 289 -7.84 -4.14 7.33
N ASP A 290 -7.04 -5.12 7.78
CA ASP A 290 -5.94 -4.89 8.70
C ASP A 290 -4.94 -3.95 8.01
N ARG A 291 -5.11 -2.66 8.21
CA ARG A 291 -4.12 -1.65 7.82
C ARG A 291 -2.94 -1.80 8.76
N VAL A 292 -1.95 -2.46 8.21
CA VAL A 292 -0.69 -2.79 8.85
C VAL A 292 -0.05 -1.55 9.46
N ALA A 293 0.07 -1.58 10.80
CA ALA A 293 1.21 -1.02 11.47
C ALA A 293 2.41 -1.92 11.13
N GLY A 294 3.26 -1.47 10.24
CA GLY A 294 4.50 -2.12 9.84
C GLY A 294 5.40 -1.10 9.17
#